data_d6ea64662d9442e073e94d4fa6d97001
#
_entry.id   d6ea64662d9442e073e94d4fa6d97001
#
_cell.length_a   1.000
_cell.length_b   1.000
_cell.length_c   1.000
_cell.angle_alpha   90.00
_cell.angle_beta   90.00
_cell.angle_gamma   90.00
#
_symmetry.space_group_name_H-M   'P 1'
#
loop_
_entity.id
_entity.type
_entity.pdbx_description
1 polymer ?
#
loop_
_entity_poly.entity_id
_entity_poly.type
_entity_poly.pdbx_seq_one_letter_code
_entity_poly.pdbx_strand_id
1 'polypeptide(L)'
;MRTAIFPGSFDPFTVGHYDVLESALQLFDKVIIAVGYNSSKTGFFKPDARVEIIKQATANLKNVEVCTYSGLTIDLCHQLGVNNIIRGLRTTTDFEMESVIAQANKKMAPDVSTVFIPACQEYSFISSTVVRDILIHKGNAKQFLPVGVEIEKFLAER
;
A
#
# COMPACT_ATOMS: atom_id res chain seq x y z
N MET A 1 -9.44 11.51 16.86
CA MET A 1 -8.56 10.46 16.31
C MET A 1 -8.20 10.81 14.87
N ARG A 2 -6.92 10.93 14.59
CA ARG A 2 -6.44 11.21 13.22
C ARG A 2 -6.25 9.91 12.48
N THR A 3 -7.07 9.68 11.48
CA THR A 3 -7.03 8.47 10.65
C THR A 3 -6.59 8.82 9.23
N ALA A 4 -5.82 7.94 8.62
CA ALA A 4 -5.44 8.06 7.22
C ALA A 4 -5.69 6.76 6.46
N ILE A 5 -5.92 6.88 5.15
CA ILE A 5 -6.00 5.75 4.23
C ILE A 5 -4.66 5.65 3.51
N PHE A 6 -4.09 4.46 3.47
CA PHE A 6 -2.91 4.12 2.67
C PHE A 6 -3.35 3.23 1.50
N PRO A 7 -3.66 3.84 0.34
CA PRO A 7 -4.15 3.09 -0.81
C PRO A 7 -3.00 2.57 -1.67
N GLY A 8 -3.22 1.45 -2.31
CA GLY A 8 -2.28 0.87 -3.25
C GLY A 8 -2.76 -0.48 -3.76
N SER A 9 -2.13 -1.00 -4.80
CA SER A 9 -2.43 -2.35 -5.26
C SER A 9 -1.81 -3.42 -4.35
N PHE A 10 -0.65 -3.13 -3.73
CA PHE A 10 0.04 -4.01 -2.78
C PHE A 10 0.15 -5.46 -3.27
N ASP A 11 0.78 -5.64 -4.40
CA ASP A 11 0.82 -6.91 -5.13
C ASP A 11 2.25 -7.44 -5.35
N PRO A 12 2.98 -7.86 -4.28
CA PRO A 12 2.57 -7.87 -2.88
C PRO A 12 2.99 -6.62 -2.10
N PHE A 13 2.58 -6.55 -0.86
CA PHE A 13 3.06 -5.60 0.15
C PHE A 13 4.54 -5.90 0.47
N THR A 14 5.39 -4.88 0.42
CA THR A 14 6.85 -5.02 0.57
C THR A 14 7.37 -4.37 1.84
N VAL A 15 8.66 -4.55 2.13
CA VAL A 15 9.32 -3.82 3.25
C VAL A 15 9.30 -2.31 3.03
N GLY A 16 9.29 -1.85 1.78
CA GLY A 16 9.14 -0.42 1.48
C GLY A 16 7.78 0.12 1.89
N HIS A 17 6.72 -0.62 1.61
CA HIS A 17 5.37 -0.28 2.08
C HIS A 17 5.29 -0.29 3.61
N TYR A 18 5.90 -1.28 4.24
CA TYR A 18 5.93 -1.39 5.70
C TYR A 18 6.64 -0.19 6.35
N ASP A 19 7.77 0.25 5.78
CA ASP A 19 8.50 1.42 6.24
C ASP A 19 7.64 2.70 6.19
N VAL A 20 6.93 2.91 5.09
CA VAL A 20 5.99 4.03 4.95
C VAL A 20 4.87 3.94 5.98
N LEU A 21 4.34 2.74 6.21
CA LEU A 21 3.29 2.50 7.22
C LEU A 21 3.77 2.86 8.63
N GLU A 22 4.99 2.44 9.00
CA GLU A 22 5.55 2.77 10.32
C GLU A 22 5.68 4.28 10.50
N SER A 23 6.16 5.00 9.49
CA SER A 23 6.24 6.46 9.53
C SER A 23 4.86 7.10 9.63
N ALA A 24 3.88 6.56 8.90
CA ALA A 24 2.50 7.04 8.96
C ALA A 24 1.88 6.88 10.36
N LEU A 25 2.18 5.78 11.04
CA LEU A 25 1.68 5.53 12.40
C LEU A 25 2.27 6.46 13.46
N GLN A 26 3.36 7.18 13.14
CA GLN A 26 3.86 8.25 14.00
C GLN A 26 3.06 9.55 13.82
N LEU A 27 2.42 9.73 12.67
CA LEU A 27 1.67 10.95 12.33
C LEU A 27 0.16 10.79 12.59
N PHE A 28 -0.35 9.58 12.46
CA PHE A 28 -1.77 9.26 12.54
C PHE A 28 -2.02 8.22 13.64
N ASP A 29 -3.14 8.37 14.31
CA ASP A 29 -3.55 7.45 15.37
C ASP A 29 -3.99 6.09 14.81
N LYS A 30 -4.44 6.06 13.57
CA LYS A 30 -4.90 4.87 12.86
C LYS A 30 -4.62 4.97 11.37
N VAL A 31 -4.21 3.87 10.75
CA VAL A 31 -4.03 3.77 9.31
C VAL A 31 -4.89 2.62 8.76
N ILE A 32 -5.65 2.90 7.71
CA ILE A 32 -6.42 1.91 6.96
C ILE A 32 -5.67 1.64 5.66
N ILE A 33 -5.12 0.45 5.52
CA ILE A 33 -4.48 0.01 4.28
C ILE A 33 -5.59 -0.44 3.33
N ALA A 34 -5.72 0.23 2.20
CA ALA A 34 -6.77 -0.02 1.24
C ALA A 34 -6.20 -0.66 -0.02
N VAL A 35 -6.50 -1.93 -0.21
CA VAL A 35 -6.05 -2.71 -1.36
C VAL A 35 -6.96 -2.42 -2.54
N GLY A 36 -6.44 -1.66 -3.50
CA GLY A 36 -7.15 -1.34 -4.73
C GLY A 36 -7.07 -2.50 -5.73
N TYR A 37 -8.20 -2.84 -6.33
CA TYR A 37 -8.25 -3.85 -7.36
C TYR A 37 -9.11 -3.37 -8.53
N ASN A 38 -8.82 -3.94 -9.70
CA ASN A 38 -9.61 -3.72 -10.90
C ASN A 38 -10.27 -5.05 -11.30
N SER A 39 -11.59 -5.09 -11.30
CA SER A 39 -12.35 -6.30 -11.61
C SER A 39 -12.10 -6.82 -13.04
N SER A 40 -11.62 -5.96 -13.96
CA SER A 40 -11.31 -6.32 -15.35
C SER A 40 -9.86 -6.82 -15.53
N LYS A 41 -9.00 -6.72 -14.50
CA LYS A 41 -7.60 -7.15 -14.55
C LYS A 41 -7.29 -8.09 -13.40
N THR A 42 -6.60 -9.20 -13.71
CA THR A 42 -6.08 -10.10 -12.68
C THR A 42 -4.69 -9.63 -12.26
N GLY A 43 -4.49 -9.37 -10.96
CA GLY A 43 -3.18 -9.10 -10.40
C GLY A 43 -2.33 -10.37 -10.29
N PHE A 44 -1.10 -10.24 -9.81
CA PHE A 44 -0.24 -11.39 -9.52
C PHE A 44 -0.86 -12.25 -8.42
N PHE A 45 -1.26 -11.61 -7.31
CA PHE A 45 -2.07 -12.23 -6.26
C PHE A 45 -3.51 -11.71 -6.35
N LYS A 46 -4.47 -12.57 -6.01
CA LYS A 46 -5.87 -12.14 -5.87
C LYS A 46 -6.01 -11.13 -4.74
N PRO A 47 -7.01 -10.22 -4.77
CA PRO A 47 -7.19 -9.23 -3.71
C PRO A 47 -7.23 -9.81 -2.29
N ASP A 48 -7.91 -10.93 -2.09
CA ASP A 48 -7.98 -11.58 -0.77
C ASP A 48 -6.61 -12.05 -0.28
N ALA A 49 -5.78 -12.58 -1.18
CA ALA A 49 -4.41 -13.00 -0.85
C ALA A 49 -3.56 -11.78 -0.45
N ARG A 50 -3.69 -10.66 -1.18
CA ARG A 50 -2.97 -9.42 -0.83
C ARG A 50 -3.37 -8.91 0.55
N VAL A 51 -4.65 -8.96 0.90
CA VAL A 51 -5.14 -8.61 2.25
C VAL A 51 -4.51 -9.50 3.31
N GLU A 52 -4.49 -10.81 3.10
CA GLU A 52 -3.91 -11.75 4.08
C GLU A 52 -2.40 -11.57 4.23
N ILE A 53 -1.68 -11.29 3.14
CA ILE A 53 -0.25 -10.94 3.19
C ILE A 53 -0.04 -9.70 4.06
N ILE A 54 -0.84 -8.66 3.89
CA ILE A 54 -0.76 -7.44 4.70
C ILE A 54 -1.06 -7.73 6.16
N LYS A 55 -2.07 -8.55 6.45
CA LYS A 55 -2.40 -8.94 7.82
C LYS A 55 -1.24 -9.68 8.50
N GLN A 56 -0.58 -10.59 7.78
CA GLN A 56 0.63 -11.26 8.30
C GLN A 56 1.75 -10.25 8.56
N ALA A 57 1.96 -9.31 7.63
CA ALA A 57 3.00 -8.29 7.74
C ALA A 57 2.77 -7.34 8.92
N THR A 58 1.52 -7.06 9.25
CA THR A 58 1.13 -6.06 10.25
C THR A 58 0.61 -6.66 11.55
N ALA A 59 0.78 -7.97 11.75
CA ALA A 59 0.22 -8.69 12.91
C ALA A 59 0.65 -8.11 14.27
N ASN A 60 1.84 -7.50 14.33
CA ASN A 60 2.39 -6.90 15.54
C ASN A 60 2.05 -5.41 15.69
N LEU A 61 1.38 -4.82 14.72
CA LEU A 61 1.01 -3.41 14.75
C LEU A 61 -0.41 -3.24 15.27
N LYS A 62 -0.56 -2.26 16.16
CA LYS A 62 -1.88 -1.83 16.62
C LYS A 62 -2.35 -0.69 15.71
N ASN A 63 -3.64 -0.46 15.65
CA ASN A 63 -4.23 0.66 14.92
C ASN A 63 -4.03 0.60 13.40
N VAL A 64 -3.94 -0.61 12.85
CA VAL A 64 -3.92 -0.87 11.41
C VAL A 64 -5.14 -1.71 11.05
N GLU A 65 -5.88 -1.24 10.07
CA GLU A 65 -6.97 -2.00 9.45
C GLU A 65 -6.65 -2.22 7.97
N VAL A 66 -7.20 -3.26 7.38
CA VAL A 66 -7.01 -3.59 5.96
C VAL A 66 -8.38 -3.78 5.32
N CYS A 67 -8.59 -3.15 4.19
CA CYS A 67 -9.79 -3.33 3.38
C CYS A 67 -9.45 -3.44 1.90
N THR A 68 -10.43 -3.80 1.09
CA THR A 68 -10.34 -3.77 -0.37
C THR A 68 -11.26 -2.69 -0.91
N TYR A 69 -10.93 -2.13 -2.05
CA TYR A 69 -11.81 -1.20 -2.75
C TYR A 69 -11.55 -1.24 -4.26
N SER A 70 -12.55 -0.81 -5.02
CA SER A 70 -12.44 -0.51 -6.43
C SER A 70 -12.99 0.90 -6.69
N GLY A 71 -12.58 1.54 -7.76
CA GLY A 71 -12.99 2.90 -8.08
C GLY A 71 -12.06 3.97 -7.51
N LEU A 72 -12.58 5.16 -7.30
CA LEU A 72 -11.79 6.32 -6.88
C LEU A 72 -11.45 6.26 -5.39
N THR A 73 -10.21 6.56 -5.06
CA THR A 73 -9.76 6.63 -3.66
C THR A 73 -10.52 7.69 -2.86
N ILE A 74 -10.88 8.83 -3.48
CA ILE A 74 -11.66 9.87 -2.80
C ILE A 74 -13.07 9.40 -2.42
N ASP A 75 -13.68 8.52 -3.21
CA ASP A 75 -14.98 7.94 -2.87
C ASP A 75 -14.86 7.04 -1.63
N LEU A 76 -13.78 6.26 -1.56
CA LEU A 76 -13.48 5.48 -0.35
C LEU A 76 -13.26 6.40 0.86
N CYS A 77 -12.54 7.50 0.68
CA CYS A 77 -12.35 8.49 1.74
C CYS A 77 -13.67 8.98 2.30
N HIS A 78 -14.59 9.39 1.45
CA HIS A 78 -15.90 9.86 1.85
C HIS A 78 -16.74 8.75 2.50
N GLN A 79 -16.70 7.55 1.94
CA GLN A 79 -17.40 6.39 2.49
C GLN A 79 -16.96 6.06 3.91
N LEU A 80 -15.66 6.17 4.20
CA LEU A 80 -15.09 5.86 5.50
C LEU A 80 -15.01 7.07 6.44
N GLY A 81 -15.32 8.26 5.95
CA GLY A 81 -15.21 9.50 6.75
C GLY A 81 -13.75 9.86 7.06
N VAL A 82 -12.81 9.55 6.16
CA VAL A 82 -11.37 9.79 6.35
C VAL A 82 -10.88 10.79 5.30
N ASN A 83 -10.20 11.84 5.75
CA ASN A 83 -9.81 12.97 4.89
C ASN A 83 -8.31 13.00 4.56
N ASN A 84 -7.55 11.98 4.94
CA ASN A 84 -6.11 11.95 4.73
C ASN A 84 -5.72 10.70 3.93
N ILE A 85 -5.00 10.93 2.84
CA ILE A 85 -4.41 9.85 2.01
C ILE A 85 -2.90 9.87 2.22
N ILE A 86 -2.31 8.70 2.42
CA ILE A 86 -0.86 8.51 2.51
C ILE A 86 -0.37 7.91 1.21
N ARG A 87 0.72 8.48 0.67
CA ARG A 87 1.45 7.91 -0.47
C ARG A 87 2.93 7.88 -0.16
N GLY A 88 3.57 6.73 -0.38
CA GLY A 88 5.02 6.60 -0.29
C GLY A 88 5.70 7.10 -1.56
N LEU A 89 6.86 7.74 -1.40
CA LEU A 89 7.69 8.21 -2.51
C LEU A 89 9.06 7.57 -2.44
N ARG A 90 9.55 7.05 -3.56
CA ARG A 90 10.90 6.46 -3.69
C ARG A 90 11.80 7.32 -4.54
N THR A 91 11.28 7.97 -5.56
CA THR A 91 12.04 8.71 -6.57
C THR A 91 11.34 10.02 -6.92
N THR A 92 12.07 10.91 -7.61
CA THR A 92 11.52 12.15 -8.15
C THR A 92 10.41 11.87 -9.16
N THR A 93 10.55 10.81 -9.96
CA THR A 93 9.54 10.38 -10.92
C THR A 93 8.25 9.96 -10.22
N ASP A 94 8.34 9.25 -9.10
CA ASP A 94 7.18 8.93 -8.28
C ASP A 94 6.46 10.22 -7.83
N PHE A 95 7.22 11.21 -7.37
CA PHE A 95 6.65 12.49 -6.93
C PHE A 95 5.91 13.20 -8.06
N GLU A 96 6.46 13.25 -9.26
CA GLU A 96 5.81 13.90 -10.40
C GLU A 96 4.45 13.28 -10.69
N MET A 97 4.38 11.95 -10.76
CA MET A 97 3.13 11.22 -11.02
C MET A 97 2.15 11.37 -9.85
N GLU A 98 2.61 11.17 -8.62
CA GLU A 98 1.76 11.21 -7.43
C GLU A 98 1.24 12.63 -7.17
N SER A 99 2.02 13.66 -7.47
CA SER A 99 1.63 15.05 -7.32
C SER A 99 0.44 15.41 -8.22
N VAL A 100 0.43 14.95 -9.47
CA VAL A 100 -0.68 15.17 -10.40
C VAL A 100 -1.96 14.50 -9.87
N ILE A 101 -1.86 13.25 -9.40
CA ILE A 101 -3.00 12.52 -8.85
C ILE A 101 -3.53 13.22 -7.60
N ALA A 102 -2.64 13.66 -6.70
CA ALA A 102 -3.01 14.37 -5.48
C ALA A 102 -3.74 15.69 -5.78
N GLN A 103 -3.26 16.43 -6.79
CA GLN A 103 -3.92 17.66 -7.22
C GLN A 103 -5.30 17.40 -7.82
N ALA A 104 -5.44 16.37 -8.63
CA ALA A 104 -6.73 15.97 -9.19
C ALA A 104 -7.70 15.56 -8.06
N ASN A 105 -7.23 14.77 -7.10
CA ASN A 105 -8.03 14.38 -5.93
C ASN A 105 -8.47 15.60 -5.13
N LYS A 106 -7.57 16.55 -4.90
CA LYS A 106 -7.87 17.79 -4.17
C LYS A 106 -8.91 18.66 -4.90
N LYS A 107 -8.86 18.68 -6.23
CA LYS A 107 -9.84 19.41 -7.04
C LYS A 107 -11.23 18.77 -6.94
N MET A 108 -11.30 17.44 -6.99
CA MET A 108 -12.56 16.70 -6.91
C MET A 108 -13.13 16.65 -5.49
N ALA A 109 -12.25 16.58 -4.48
CA ALA A 109 -12.60 16.48 -3.06
C ALA A 109 -11.75 17.44 -2.24
N PRO A 110 -12.14 18.74 -2.14
CA PRO A 110 -11.33 19.76 -1.44
C PRO A 110 -11.07 19.46 0.03
N ASP A 111 -11.88 18.62 0.65
CA ASP A 111 -11.75 18.18 2.05
C ASP A 111 -10.70 17.07 2.24
N VAL A 112 -10.23 16.44 1.16
CA VAL A 112 -9.23 15.35 1.21
C VAL A 112 -7.84 15.89 0.91
N SER A 113 -6.87 15.51 1.73
CA SER A 113 -5.47 15.89 1.57
C SER A 113 -4.58 14.67 1.43
N THR A 114 -3.53 14.78 0.61
CA THR A 114 -2.53 13.73 0.43
C THR A 114 -1.25 14.09 1.16
N VAL A 115 -0.73 13.16 1.93
CA VAL A 115 0.55 13.27 2.63
C VAL A 115 1.55 12.34 1.95
N PHE A 116 2.67 12.90 1.51
CA PHE A 116 3.75 12.13 0.92
C PHE A 116 4.79 11.76 1.98
N ILE A 117 5.15 10.50 2.06
CA ILE A 117 6.16 9.99 2.98
C ILE A 117 7.30 9.40 2.15
N PRO A 118 8.52 9.96 2.23
CA PRO A 118 9.66 9.40 1.53
C PRO A 118 10.02 8.02 2.07
N ALA A 119 10.30 7.07 1.19
CA ALA A 119 10.84 5.78 1.57
C ALA A 119 12.24 5.95 2.15
N CYS A 120 12.60 5.13 3.13
CA CYS A 120 13.95 5.04 3.63
C CYS A 120 14.91 4.68 2.48
N GLN A 121 16.12 5.25 2.50
CA GLN A 121 17.09 5.06 1.42
C GLN A 121 17.37 3.58 1.13
N GLU A 122 17.46 2.75 2.15
CA GLU A 122 17.73 1.32 2.01
C GLU A 122 16.60 0.55 1.31
N TYR A 123 15.39 1.12 1.22
CA TYR A 123 14.23 0.49 0.58
C TYR A 123 13.83 1.18 -0.73
N SER A 124 14.51 2.24 -1.13
CA SER A 124 14.10 3.07 -2.28
C SER A 124 14.07 2.32 -3.61
N PHE A 125 14.85 1.24 -3.75
CA PHE A 125 14.88 0.41 -4.95
C PHE A 125 13.85 -0.74 -4.92
N ILE A 126 13.17 -0.97 -3.79
CA ILE A 126 12.25 -2.08 -3.61
C ILE A 126 10.86 -1.67 -4.11
N SER A 127 10.33 -2.43 -5.04
CA SER A 127 8.97 -2.26 -5.57
C SER A 127 8.28 -3.61 -5.68
N SER A 128 6.96 -3.60 -5.72
CA SER A 128 6.19 -4.82 -5.98
C SER A 128 6.56 -5.46 -7.33
N THR A 129 6.87 -4.63 -8.34
CA THR A 129 7.32 -5.12 -9.65
C THR A 129 8.59 -5.96 -9.54
N VAL A 130 9.58 -5.49 -8.79
CA VAL A 130 10.83 -6.23 -8.56
C VAL A 130 10.56 -7.53 -7.82
N VAL A 131 9.72 -7.48 -6.78
CA VAL A 131 9.38 -8.69 -6.01
C VAL A 131 8.64 -9.70 -6.87
N ARG A 132 7.68 -9.27 -7.69
CA ARG A 132 6.99 -10.18 -8.62
C ARG A 132 7.95 -10.84 -9.60
N ASP A 133 8.89 -10.09 -10.14
CA ASP A 133 9.89 -10.62 -11.06
C ASP A 133 10.74 -11.73 -10.40
N ILE A 134 11.19 -11.50 -9.17
CA ILE A 134 11.91 -12.50 -8.38
C ILE A 134 11.06 -13.75 -8.18
N LEU A 135 9.79 -13.59 -7.82
CA LEU A 135 8.89 -14.73 -7.57
C LEU A 135 8.57 -15.52 -8.84
N ILE A 136 8.36 -14.84 -9.96
CA ILE A 136 8.12 -15.46 -11.27
C ILE A 136 9.31 -16.38 -11.65
N HIS A 137 10.53 -15.93 -11.38
CA HIS A 137 11.74 -16.68 -11.67
C HIS A 137 12.15 -17.64 -10.53
N LYS A 138 11.24 -17.89 -9.57
CA LYS A 138 11.45 -18.80 -8.43
C LYS A 138 12.64 -18.41 -7.56
N GLY A 139 12.94 -17.12 -7.49
CA GLY A 139 13.97 -16.57 -6.61
C GLY A 139 13.44 -16.40 -5.18
N ASN A 140 14.35 -16.14 -4.25
CA ASN A 140 14.01 -15.89 -2.84
C ASN A 140 13.78 -14.39 -2.62
N ALA A 141 12.54 -14.01 -2.40
CA ALA A 141 12.16 -12.62 -2.14
C ALA A 141 12.09 -12.25 -0.66
N LYS A 142 12.50 -13.15 0.24
CA LYS A 142 12.31 -12.98 1.69
C LYS A 142 12.82 -11.65 2.22
N GLN A 143 13.99 -11.19 1.76
CA GLN A 143 14.59 -9.94 2.24
C GLN A 143 13.84 -8.67 1.76
N PHE A 144 12.91 -8.80 0.81
CA PHE A 144 12.09 -7.70 0.30
C PHE A 144 10.68 -7.69 0.87
N LEU A 145 10.35 -8.67 1.70
CA LEU A 145 9.05 -8.83 2.32
C LEU A 145 9.13 -8.58 3.82
N PRO A 146 8.08 -8.02 4.42
CA PRO A 146 8.05 -7.85 5.88
C PRO A 146 8.20 -9.18 6.62
N VAL A 147 8.77 -9.12 7.81
CA VAL A 147 8.88 -10.27 8.70
C VAL A 147 7.49 -10.84 9.01
N GLY A 148 7.36 -12.15 8.96
CA GLY A 148 6.11 -12.85 9.24
C GLY A 148 5.28 -13.20 8.01
N VAL A 149 5.63 -12.67 6.83
CA VAL A 149 4.94 -13.01 5.58
C VAL A 149 5.41 -14.38 5.07
N GLU A 150 4.46 -15.29 4.91
CA GLU A 150 4.69 -16.64 4.39
C GLU A 150 4.28 -16.71 2.91
N ILE A 151 5.08 -16.09 2.04
CA ILE A 151 4.72 -15.86 0.63
C ILE A 151 4.49 -17.15 -0.15
N GLU A 152 5.17 -18.23 0.20
CA GLU A 152 5.08 -19.53 -0.46
C GLU A 152 3.64 -20.10 -0.44
N LYS A 153 2.92 -19.88 0.65
CA LYS A 153 1.51 -20.30 0.78
C LYS A 153 0.64 -19.65 -0.28
N PHE A 154 0.85 -18.36 -0.52
CA PHE A 154 0.08 -17.59 -1.48
C PHE A 154 0.48 -17.91 -2.92
N LEU A 155 1.74 -18.27 -3.16
CA LEU A 155 2.20 -18.73 -4.47
C LEU A 155 1.55 -20.05 -4.87
N ALA A 156 1.34 -20.95 -3.91
CA ALA A 156 0.71 -22.24 -4.15
C ALA A 156 -0.78 -22.11 -4.51
N GLU A 157 -1.42 -21.01 -4.11
CA GLU A 157 -2.84 -20.76 -4.33
C GLU A 157 -3.14 -19.94 -5.61
N ARG A 158 -2.12 -19.55 -6.35
CA ARG A 158 -2.26 -18.75 -7.58
C ARG A 158 -2.93 -19.53 -8.69
#